data_4b4f54d5a7c649e025dc666589bd72ff
#
_entry.id   4b4f54d5a7c649e025dc666589bd72ff
#
_cell.length_a   1.000
_cell.length_b   1.000
_cell.length_c   1.000
_cell.angle_alpha   90.00
_cell.angle_beta   90.00
_cell.angle_gamma   90.00
#
_symmetry.space_group_name_H-M   'P 1'
#
loop_
_entity.id
_entity.type
_entity.pdbx_description
1 polymer ?
#
loop_
_entity_poly.entity_id
_entity_poly.type
_entity_poly.pdbx_seq_one_letter_code
_entity_poly.pdbx_strand_id
1 'polypeptide(L)'
;NMQFTTDRTQFRFNKPILSQVGSFGSTTNSLQLLTNNTAQLIIHNGNVGIGVATPQYKLDVAGTIHANEIIVNTTGADFVFADDYQLRPLSEVKTFIQENKHLPEIKSAQEMQENGVGINELQTQLLQKIEELTLYILQQEERIKALEMELNK
;
A
#
# COMPACT_ATOMS: atom_id res chain seq x y z
N ASN A 1 5.55 -44.66 9.18
CA ASN A 1 5.43 -43.68 8.06
C ASN A 1 4.92 -44.43 6.84
N MET A 2 3.73 -44.05 6.36
CA MET A 2 3.21 -44.60 5.12
C MET A 2 3.73 -43.70 3.99
N GLN A 3 4.60 -44.26 3.13
CA GLN A 3 5.01 -43.58 1.90
C GLN A 3 4.21 -44.13 0.75
N PHE A 4 3.55 -43.25 -0.01
CA PHE A 4 2.98 -43.61 -1.28
C PHE A 4 3.96 -43.21 -2.38
N THR A 5 4.65 -44.21 -2.94
CA THR A 5 5.46 -44.07 -4.15
C THR A 5 4.62 -44.56 -5.32
N THR A 6 4.52 -43.78 -6.36
CA THR A 6 3.84 -44.20 -7.60
C THR A 6 4.69 -43.85 -8.80
N ASP A 7 4.76 -44.74 -9.76
CA ASP A 7 5.33 -44.54 -11.09
C ASP A 7 4.37 -43.85 -12.07
N ARG A 8 3.15 -43.54 -11.58
CA ARG A 8 2.11 -42.85 -12.37
C ARG A 8 2.25 -41.34 -12.28
N THR A 9 1.95 -40.68 -13.37
CA THR A 9 2.01 -39.21 -13.48
C THR A 9 0.95 -38.48 -12.65
N GLN A 10 -0.02 -39.19 -12.03
CA GLN A 10 -1.08 -38.58 -11.27
C GLN A 10 -1.45 -39.41 -10.05
N PHE A 11 -1.62 -38.73 -8.93
CA PHE A 11 -2.26 -39.26 -7.73
C PHE A 11 -3.63 -38.61 -7.58
N ARG A 12 -4.72 -39.40 -7.73
CA ARG A 12 -6.08 -38.91 -7.69
C ARG A 12 -6.79 -39.33 -6.42
N PHE A 13 -7.38 -38.38 -5.74
CA PHE A 13 -8.32 -38.62 -4.64
C PHE A 13 -9.73 -38.35 -5.15
N ASN A 14 -10.63 -39.30 -4.97
CA ASN A 14 -12.06 -39.15 -5.28
C ASN A 14 -12.85 -38.55 -4.11
N LYS A 15 -12.19 -38.25 -3.00
CA LYS A 15 -12.74 -37.61 -1.80
C LYS A 15 -11.74 -36.56 -1.28
N PRO A 16 -12.17 -35.57 -0.49
CA PRO A 16 -11.29 -34.60 0.13
C PRO A 16 -10.18 -35.28 0.94
N ILE A 17 -8.96 -34.72 0.87
CA ILE A 17 -7.88 -35.08 1.77
C ILE A 17 -8.13 -34.35 3.08
N LEU A 18 -8.55 -35.10 4.12
CA LEU A 18 -8.77 -34.55 5.45
C LEU A 18 -7.57 -34.92 6.36
N SER A 19 -6.99 -33.92 7.00
CA SER A 19 -6.00 -34.12 8.04
C SER A 19 -6.66 -34.04 9.41
N GLN A 20 -6.54 -35.07 10.22
CA GLN A 20 -7.07 -35.06 11.59
C GLN A 20 -6.34 -34.07 12.52
N VAL A 21 -5.13 -33.68 12.15
CA VAL A 21 -4.34 -32.67 12.88
C VAL A 21 -4.38 -31.27 12.26
N GLY A 22 -5.24 -31.09 11.24
CA GLY A 22 -5.52 -29.77 10.66
C GLY A 22 -4.39 -29.17 9.83
N SER A 23 -3.32 -29.91 9.51
CA SER A 23 -2.20 -29.35 8.72
C SER A 23 -1.94 -30.13 7.44
N PHE A 24 -1.76 -29.39 6.34
CA PHE A 24 -1.22 -29.88 5.09
C PHE A 24 0.02 -29.03 4.75
N GLY A 25 1.16 -29.65 4.62
CA GLY A 25 2.39 -28.90 4.49
C GLY A 25 3.53 -29.67 3.80
N SER A 26 4.63 -28.99 3.63
CA SER A 26 5.88 -29.49 3.09
C SER A 26 6.95 -29.54 4.17
N THR A 27 7.80 -30.54 4.15
CA THR A 27 9.01 -30.64 5.00
C THR A 27 10.20 -29.89 4.38
N THR A 28 10.03 -29.36 3.18
CA THR A 28 10.99 -28.49 2.49
C THR A 28 10.63 -27.02 2.70
N ASN A 29 11.47 -26.10 2.22
CA ASN A 29 11.28 -24.67 2.41
C ASN A 29 10.08 -24.10 1.66
N SER A 30 9.41 -24.86 0.78
CA SER A 30 8.28 -24.36 0.00
C SER A 30 7.17 -25.39 -0.18
N LEU A 31 5.91 -24.93 -0.12
CA LEU A 31 4.73 -25.62 -0.59
C LEU A 31 4.21 -24.89 -1.84
N GLN A 32 3.87 -25.67 -2.89
CA GLN A 32 3.47 -25.07 -4.18
C GLN A 32 2.17 -25.69 -4.69
N LEU A 33 1.29 -24.85 -5.24
CA LEU A 33 0.15 -25.24 -6.07
C LEU A 33 0.46 -24.92 -7.53
N LEU A 34 0.43 -25.96 -8.37
CA LEU A 34 0.84 -25.86 -9.77
C LEU A 34 -0.35 -26.05 -10.72
N THR A 35 -0.34 -25.31 -11.82
CA THR A 35 -1.12 -25.60 -13.02
C THR A 35 -0.20 -25.66 -14.22
N ASN A 36 -0.34 -26.70 -15.05
CA ASN A 36 0.55 -26.94 -16.21
C ASN A 36 2.05 -26.87 -15.85
N ASN A 37 2.43 -27.53 -14.75
CA ASN A 37 3.79 -27.55 -14.20
C ASN A 37 4.37 -26.15 -13.81
N THR A 38 3.54 -25.13 -13.75
CA THR A 38 3.93 -23.78 -13.32
C THR A 38 3.31 -23.51 -11.95
N ALA A 39 4.13 -23.11 -10.98
CA ALA A 39 3.66 -22.74 -9.66
C ALA A 39 2.86 -21.43 -9.74
N GLN A 40 1.59 -21.49 -9.34
CA GLN A 40 0.69 -20.33 -9.31
C GLN A 40 0.65 -19.71 -7.91
N LEU A 41 0.67 -20.55 -6.86
CA LEU A 41 0.77 -20.10 -5.49
C LEU A 41 1.92 -20.85 -4.81
N ILE A 42 2.75 -20.10 -4.11
CA ILE A 42 3.92 -20.62 -3.39
C ILE A 42 3.84 -20.11 -1.96
N ILE A 43 4.07 -21.00 -0.99
CA ILE A 43 4.40 -20.61 0.38
C ILE A 43 5.88 -20.93 0.57
N HIS A 44 6.70 -19.91 0.72
CA HIS A 44 8.16 -20.04 0.83
C HIS A 44 8.67 -19.19 2.00
N ASN A 45 9.40 -19.82 2.93
CA ASN A 45 9.95 -19.16 4.12
C ASN A 45 8.93 -18.32 4.93
N GLY A 46 7.67 -18.79 5.00
CA GLY A 46 6.59 -18.12 5.73
C GLY A 46 5.96 -16.93 5.00
N ASN A 47 6.30 -16.72 3.72
CA ASN A 47 5.71 -15.76 2.82
C ASN A 47 4.86 -16.47 1.75
N VAL A 48 3.83 -15.79 1.25
CA VAL A 48 2.94 -16.30 0.19
C VAL A 48 3.22 -15.52 -1.09
N GLY A 49 3.56 -16.23 -2.16
CA GLY A 49 3.72 -15.69 -3.50
C GLY A 49 2.57 -16.14 -4.41
N ILE A 50 1.97 -15.22 -5.15
CA ILE A 50 1.06 -15.49 -6.25
C ILE A 50 1.74 -15.04 -7.54
N GLY A 51 2.17 -15.99 -8.36
CA GLY A 51 3.00 -15.71 -9.54
C GLY A 51 4.44 -15.30 -9.22
N VAL A 52 4.86 -15.31 -7.97
CA VAL A 52 6.21 -14.95 -7.49
C VAL A 52 6.86 -16.17 -6.85
N ALA A 53 8.01 -16.60 -7.37
CA ALA A 53 8.71 -17.80 -6.89
C ALA A 53 9.45 -17.59 -5.55
N THR A 54 9.94 -16.38 -5.32
CA THR A 54 10.69 -15.99 -4.11
C THR A 54 10.09 -14.72 -3.48
N PRO A 55 8.92 -14.86 -2.79
CA PRO A 55 8.22 -13.70 -2.26
C PRO A 55 9.04 -12.99 -1.18
N GLN A 56 9.18 -11.67 -1.30
CA GLN A 56 9.93 -10.82 -0.38
C GLN A 56 9.06 -10.29 0.75
N TYR A 57 7.74 -10.24 0.55
CA TYR A 57 6.74 -9.78 1.51
C TYR A 57 5.84 -10.91 1.99
N LYS A 58 5.11 -10.71 3.07
CA LYS A 58 4.17 -11.72 3.60
C LYS A 58 3.15 -12.21 2.57
N LEU A 59 2.69 -11.29 1.73
CA LEU A 59 1.96 -11.59 0.50
C LEU A 59 2.61 -10.80 -0.63
N ASP A 60 3.08 -11.50 -1.66
CA ASP A 60 3.74 -10.92 -2.84
C ASP A 60 3.04 -11.41 -4.10
N VAL A 61 2.51 -10.48 -4.90
CA VAL A 61 1.63 -10.79 -6.04
C VAL A 61 2.18 -10.16 -7.31
N ALA A 62 2.56 -10.99 -8.27
CA ALA A 62 2.90 -10.55 -9.62
C ALA A 62 1.62 -10.37 -10.45
N GLY A 63 0.94 -9.25 -10.30
CA GLY A 63 -0.30 -8.96 -11.01
C GLY A 63 -1.20 -7.97 -10.28
N THR A 64 -2.42 -7.84 -10.79
CA THR A 64 -3.43 -6.97 -10.19
C THR A 64 -4.22 -7.72 -9.11
N ILE A 65 -4.46 -7.07 -7.98
CA ILE A 65 -5.36 -7.55 -6.94
C ILE A 65 -6.71 -6.86 -7.13
N HIS A 66 -7.79 -7.64 -7.37
CA HIS A 66 -9.16 -7.15 -7.36
C HIS A 66 -9.82 -7.56 -6.05
N ALA A 67 -10.24 -6.59 -5.27
CA ALA A 67 -10.92 -6.77 -3.99
C ALA A 67 -12.09 -5.79 -3.87
N ASN A 68 -13.14 -6.17 -3.14
CA ASN A 68 -14.25 -5.24 -2.86
C ASN A 68 -13.81 -4.16 -1.86
N GLU A 69 -12.93 -4.50 -0.92
CA GLU A 69 -12.41 -3.58 0.09
C GLU A 69 -11.03 -4.04 0.56
N ILE A 70 -10.17 -3.06 0.90
CA ILE A 70 -8.89 -3.28 1.59
C ILE A 70 -8.86 -2.33 2.80
N ILE A 71 -8.83 -2.88 4.01
CA ILE A 71 -8.69 -2.11 5.24
C ILE A 71 -7.21 -2.00 5.58
N VAL A 72 -6.71 -0.77 5.66
CA VAL A 72 -5.33 -0.45 6.00
C VAL A 72 -5.32 0.38 7.28
N ASN A 73 -4.60 -0.05 8.30
CA ASN A 73 -4.42 0.73 9.52
C ASN A 73 -3.51 1.92 9.23
N THR A 74 -3.99 3.13 9.53
CA THR A 74 -3.26 4.39 9.34
C THR A 74 -3.35 5.24 10.59
N THR A 75 -2.41 6.15 10.76
CA THR A 75 -2.39 7.13 11.86
C THR A 75 -3.17 8.40 11.54
N GLY A 76 -3.69 8.55 10.30
CA GLY A 76 -4.33 9.79 9.86
C GLY A 76 -3.34 10.94 9.68
N ALA A 77 -3.85 12.16 9.55
CA ALA A 77 -3.06 13.38 9.36
C ALA A 77 -3.48 14.53 10.31
N ASP A 78 -4.32 14.27 11.31
CA ASP A 78 -4.89 15.25 12.25
C ASP A 78 -3.81 16.10 12.97
N PHE A 79 -2.54 15.69 12.90
CA PHE A 79 -1.40 16.45 13.41
C PHE A 79 -1.25 17.83 12.70
N VAL A 80 -1.81 18.00 11.51
CA VAL A 80 -1.84 19.28 10.78
C VAL A 80 -2.63 20.36 11.55
N PHE A 81 -3.59 19.95 12.37
CA PHE A 81 -4.40 20.87 13.18
C PHE A 81 -3.85 21.08 14.59
N ALA A 82 -2.68 20.51 14.90
CA ALA A 82 -2.05 20.75 16.19
C ALA A 82 -1.51 22.20 16.29
N ASP A 83 -1.56 22.77 17.48
CA ASP A 83 -1.16 24.17 17.74
C ASP A 83 0.30 24.48 17.36
N ASP A 84 1.16 23.49 17.40
CA ASP A 84 2.59 23.59 17.07
C ASP A 84 2.90 23.22 15.61
N TYR A 85 1.90 22.89 14.80
CA TYR A 85 2.13 22.56 13.40
C TYR A 85 2.61 23.77 12.59
N GLN A 86 3.70 23.57 11.88
CA GLN A 86 4.31 24.64 11.09
C GLN A 86 3.82 24.55 9.64
N LEU A 87 2.69 25.19 9.37
CA LEU A 87 2.17 25.29 8.01
C LEU A 87 3.17 26.06 7.12
N ARG A 88 3.66 25.40 6.06
CA ARG A 88 4.67 25.98 5.16
C ARG A 88 4.10 27.20 4.44
N PRO A 89 4.81 28.34 4.36
CA PRO A 89 4.35 29.50 3.57
C PRO A 89 4.12 29.16 2.10
N LEU A 90 3.02 29.66 1.50
CA LEU A 90 2.71 29.40 0.08
C LEU A 90 3.81 29.84 -0.88
N SER A 91 4.61 30.87 -0.53
CA SER A 91 5.77 31.27 -1.31
C SER A 91 6.84 30.18 -1.40
N GLU A 92 7.07 29.45 -0.29
CA GLU A 92 8.00 28.34 -0.25
C GLU A 92 7.46 27.12 -1.00
N VAL A 93 6.16 26.82 -0.84
CA VAL A 93 5.49 25.75 -1.61
C VAL A 93 5.61 26.01 -3.11
N LYS A 94 5.38 27.27 -3.53
CA LYS A 94 5.53 27.70 -4.94
C LYS A 94 6.95 27.46 -5.46
N THR A 95 7.96 27.88 -4.70
CA THR A 95 9.37 27.70 -5.07
C THR A 95 9.69 26.21 -5.19
N PHE A 96 9.30 25.40 -4.19
CA PHE A 96 9.52 23.95 -4.20
C PHE A 96 8.91 23.29 -5.45
N ILE A 97 7.66 23.63 -5.80
CA ILE A 97 6.98 23.08 -6.98
C ILE A 97 7.70 23.49 -8.27
N GLN A 98 8.20 24.72 -8.35
CA GLN A 98 8.94 25.20 -9.52
C GLN A 98 10.24 24.41 -9.75
N GLU A 99 10.93 24.08 -8.68
CA GLU A 99 12.20 23.36 -8.70
C GLU A 99 12.02 21.86 -8.87
N ASN A 100 11.09 21.25 -8.12
CA ASN A 100 10.98 19.80 -7.98
C ASN A 100 9.84 19.17 -8.81
N LYS A 101 8.86 19.95 -9.28
CA LYS A 101 7.70 19.51 -10.08
C LYS A 101 6.72 18.57 -9.37
N HIS A 102 6.79 18.50 -8.04
CA HIS A 102 5.84 17.78 -7.17
C HIS A 102 5.63 18.56 -5.88
N LEU A 103 4.65 18.15 -5.06
CA LEU A 103 4.38 18.76 -3.77
C LEU A 103 5.45 18.38 -2.74
N PRO A 104 5.74 19.26 -1.76
CA PRO A 104 6.58 18.88 -0.61
C PRO A 104 6.04 17.61 0.08
N GLU A 105 6.95 16.77 0.58
CA GLU A 105 6.71 15.50 1.26
C GLU A 105 6.02 14.40 0.41
N ILE A 106 5.66 14.70 -0.84
CA ILE A 106 5.15 13.70 -1.80
C ILE A 106 6.31 13.23 -2.67
N LYS A 107 6.47 11.91 -2.84
CA LYS A 107 7.47 11.35 -3.75
C LYS A 107 7.22 11.82 -5.19
N SER A 108 8.28 12.00 -5.96
CA SER A 108 8.15 12.27 -7.40
C SER A 108 7.53 11.07 -8.14
N ALA A 109 6.96 11.31 -9.32
CA ALA A 109 6.42 10.25 -10.15
C ALA A 109 7.47 9.20 -10.51
N GLN A 110 8.72 9.62 -10.73
CA GLN A 110 9.83 8.72 -11.02
C GLN A 110 10.15 7.81 -9.82
N GLU A 111 10.26 8.37 -8.62
CA GLU A 111 10.50 7.59 -7.39
C GLU A 111 9.38 6.58 -7.12
N MET A 112 8.11 6.98 -7.37
CA MET A 112 6.96 6.09 -7.23
C MET A 112 7.00 4.93 -8.25
N GLN A 113 7.46 5.18 -9.47
CA GLN A 113 7.59 4.15 -10.50
C GLN A 113 8.73 3.17 -10.19
N GLU A 114 9.87 3.67 -9.72
CA GLU A 114 11.05 2.86 -9.46
C GLU A 114 10.93 2.02 -8.17
N ASN A 115 10.38 2.61 -7.11
CA ASN A 115 10.40 2.03 -5.77
C ASN A 115 9.01 1.61 -5.26
N GLY A 116 7.95 1.95 -6.00
CA GLY A 116 6.58 1.84 -5.52
C GLY A 116 6.26 2.82 -4.39
N VAL A 117 5.01 2.81 -3.96
CA VAL A 117 4.54 3.60 -2.81
C VAL A 117 3.53 2.78 -2.00
N GLY A 118 3.66 2.80 -0.68
CA GLY A 118 2.70 2.16 0.19
C GLY A 118 1.34 2.87 0.15
N ILE A 119 0.25 2.12 0.07
CA ILE A 119 -1.11 2.69 0.07
C ILE A 119 -1.32 3.55 1.30
N ASN A 120 -0.93 3.07 2.49
CA ASN A 120 -1.05 3.81 3.75
C ASN A 120 -0.25 5.12 3.73
N GLU A 121 1.01 5.06 3.29
CA GLU A 121 1.89 6.23 3.17
C GLU A 121 1.25 7.30 2.29
N LEU A 122 0.82 6.91 1.08
CA LEU A 122 0.23 7.84 0.12
C LEU A 122 -1.10 8.42 0.61
N GLN A 123 -1.97 7.61 1.22
CA GLN A 123 -3.25 8.07 1.77
C GLN A 123 -3.05 9.09 2.90
N THR A 124 -2.13 8.82 3.83
CA THR A 124 -1.80 9.76 4.91
C THR A 124 -1.24 11.07 4.36
N GLN A 125 -0.34 11.00 3.39
CA GLN A 125 0.21 12.21 2.74
C GLN A 125 -0.85 13.01 1.99
N LEU A 126 -1.76 12.35 1.26
CA LEU A 126 -2.86 13.04 0.58
C LEU A 126 -3.81 13.71 1.57
N LEU A 127 -4.14 13.04 2.68
CA LEU A 127 -4.97 13.62 3.74
C LEU A 127 -4.28 14.83 4.35
N GLN A 128 -2.99 14.75 4.68
CA GLN A 128 -2.19 15.87 5.14
C GLN A 128 -2.29 17.07 4.17
N LYS A 129 -2.13 16.84 2.88
CA LYS A 129 -2.22 17.95 1.89
C LYS A 129 -3.63 18.53 1.79
N ILE A 130 -4.67 17.75 1.97
CA ILE A 130 -6.06 18.24 2.05
C ILE A 130 -6.23 19.13 3.29
N GLU A 131 -5.72 18.72 4.44
CA GLU A 131 -5.80 19.48 5.69
C GLU A 131 -4.98 20.78 5.62
N GLU A 132 -3.76 20.74 5.08
CA GLU A 132 -2.95 21.95 4.80
C GLU A 132 -3.68 22.91 3.86
N LEU A 133 -4.29 22.40 2.77
CA LEU A 133 -5.10 23.21 1.85
C LEU A 133 -6.29 23.85 2.56
N THR A 134 -6.93 23.15 3.48
CA THR A 134 -8.03 23.69 4.29
C THR A 134 -7.55 24.87 5.13
N LEU A 135 -6.39 24.77 5.79
CA LEU A 135 -5.80 25.86 6.55
C LEU A 135 -5.47 27.09 5.65
N TYR A 136 -4.92 26.88 4.45
CA TYR A 136 -4.69 28.00 3.51
C TYR A 136 -6.00 28.67 3.07
N ILE A 137 -7.05 27.90 2.83
CA ILE A 137 -8.36 28.46 2.46
C ILE A 137 -8.93 29.30 3.61
N LEU A 138 -8.86 28.83 4.86
CA LEU A 138 -9.30 29.59 6.04
C LEU A 138 -8.52 30.90 6.20
N GLN A 139 -7.21 30.88 6.03
CA GLN A 139 -6.39 32.10 6.05
C GLN A 139 -6.74 33.07 4.93
N GLN A 140 -7.05 32.56 3.73
CA GLN A 140 -7.48 33.40 2.61
C GLN A 140 -8.86 34.01 2.88
N GLU A 141 -9.79 33.27 3.45
CA GLU A 141 -11.12 33.79 3.83
C GLU A 141 -11.02 34.93 4.85
N GLU A 142 -10.18 34.77 5.87
CA GLU A 142 -9.94 35.85 6.85
C GLU A 142 -9.35 37.09 6.20
N ARG A 143 -8.41 36.93 5.28
CA ARG A 143 -7.81 38.03 4.53
C ARG A 143 -8.79 38.74 3.62
N ILE A 144 -9.67 37.98 2.94
CA ILE A 144 -10.74 38.53 2.10
C ILE A 144 -11.70 39.39 2.95
N LYS A 145 -12.17 38.82 4.09
CA LYS A 145 -13.05 39.56 5.02
C LYS A 145 -12.41 40.85 5.53
N ALA A 146 -11.12 40.84 5.82
CA ALA A 146 -10.41 42.04 6.25
C ALA A 146 -10.38 43.12 5.15
N LEU A 147 -10.10 42.73 3.89
CA LEU A 147 -10.08 43.63 2.74
C LEU A 147 -11.48 44.22 2.43
N GLU A 148 -12.51 43.38 2.53
CA GLU A 148 -13.91 43.82 2.37
C GLU A 148 -14.30 44.86 3.42
N MET A 149 -13.89 44.70 4.67
CA MET A 149 -14.10 45.65 5.73
C MET A 149 -13.37 46.99 5.50
N GLU A 150 -12.20 46.95 4.88
CA GLU A 150 -11.43 48.16 4.51
C GLU A 150 -12.06 48.88 3.36
N LEU A 151 -12.60 48.19 2.36
CA LEU A 151 -13.25 48.77 1.19
C LEU A 151 -14.62 49.45 1.50
N ASN A 152 -15.27 48.99 2.57
CA ASN A 152 -16.58 49.53 2.99
C ASN A 152 -16.48 50.70 4.02
N LYS A 153 -15.28 51.22 4.27
CA LYS A 153 -15.01 52.40 5.11
C LYS A 153 -14.87 53.66 4.27
#